data_674ac4c9f86a04616e461730fdc1f069
#
_entry.id   674ac4c9f86a04616e461730fdc1f069
#
_cell.length_a   1.000
_cell.length_b   1.000
_cell.length_c   1.000
_cell.angle_alpha   90.00
_cell.angle_beta   90.00
_cell.angle_gamma   90.00
#
_symmetry.space_group_name_H-M   'P 1'
#
loop_
_entity.id
_entity.type
_entity.pdbx_description
1 polymer ?
#
loop_
_entity_poly.entity_id
_entity_poly.type
_entity_poly.pdbx_seq_one_letter_code
_entity_poly.pdbx_strand_id
1 'polypeptide(L)'
;MFVPVVNQKQEPLMPTTPSRAKRWIESGKATPFFKKGIFCVRLNVEPSNQETQEVAVGIDPGSKKEGFTVKSLAHTYLNIQTDAVTWVKDAVEIRRNMRKGRRFRNTPCRTNRMNRKRGGLSPSTKARWQWKLRICNQLKKIFPIEVFVVEDIKAKTFKNKIKWNTSFSPLEVGKNWFYTELEKLGKVELKQGYETKELRDLLGLQKIKEKTAEVFEAHCVDSWVLASSWVGGK
;
A
#
# COMPACT_ATOMS: atom_id res chain seq x y z
N MET A 1 7.22 -8.92 -17.67
CA MET A 1 6.85 -9.18 -16.26
C MET A 1 8.04 -9.84 -15.60
N PHE A 2 8.38 -9.47 -14.36
CA PHE A 2 9.48 -10.09 -13.63
C PHE A 2 8.95 -11.11 -12.61
N VAL A 3 9.76 -12.12 -12.29
CA VAL A 3 9.42 -13.16 -11.33
C VAL A 3 10.18 -12.91 -10.03
N PRO A 4 9.49 -12.71 -8.89
CA PRO A 4 10.13 -12.60 -7.60
C PRO A 4 10.89 -13.88 -7.22
N VAL A 5 12.03 -13.68 -6.59
CA VAL A 5 12.93 -14.75 -6.19
C VAL A 5 13.15 -14.68 -4.68
N VAL A 6 13.11 -15.82 -4.01
CA VAL A 6 13.51 -15.94 -2.60
C VAL A 6 14.57 -17.03 -2.44
N ASN A 7 15.40 -16.88 -1.42
CA ASN A 7 16.37 -17.92 -1.06
C ASN A 7 15.70 -19.06 -0.27
N GLN A 8 16.49 -20.04 0.16
CA GLN A 8 16.03 -21.18 0.99
C GLN A 8 15.43 -20.71 2.33
N LYS A 9 15.94 -19.62 2.89
CA LYS A 9 15.45 -18.99 4.14
C LYS A 9 14.21 -18.11 3.95
N GLN A 10 13.65 -18.08 2.72
CA GLN A 10 12.52 -17.21 2.38
C GLN A 10 12.85 -15.70 2.37
N GLU A 11 14.11 -15.32 2.32
CA GLU A 11 14.52 -13.93 2.17
C GLU A 11 14.42 -13.51 0.71
N PRO A 12 13.90 -12.31 0.42
CA PRO A 12 13.73 -11.85 -0.95
C PRO A 12 15.06 -11.48 -1.60
N LEU A 13 15.22 -11.90 -2.83
CA LEU A 13 16.33 -11.56 -3.72
C LEU A 13 15.84 -10.69 -4.88
N MET A 14 16.78 -10.20 -5.70
CA MET A 14 16.42 -9.47 -6.91
C MET A 14 15.54 -10.30 -7.84
N PRO A 15 14.45 -9.73 -8.37
CA PRO A 15 13.58 -10.42 -9.31
C PRO A 15 14.31 -10.81 -10.59
N THR A 16 13.86 -11.89 -11.21
CA THR A 16 14.46 -12.40 -12.44
C THR A 16 13.49 -12.41 -13.62
N THR A 17 14.01 -12.60 -14.83
CA THR A 17 13.16 -12.75 -16.03
C THR A 17 12.43 -14.09 -16.02
N PRO A 18 11.25 -14.20 -16.63
CA PRO A 18 10.51 -15.45 -16.74
C PRO A 18 11.32 -16.59 -17.38
N SER A 19 12.09 -16.26 -18.41
CA SER A 19 12.94 -17.25 -19.12
C SER A 19 14.03 -17.81 -18.21
N ARG A 20 14.63 -16.98 -17.34
CA ARG A 20 15.63 -17.46 -16.38
C ARG A 20 14.97 -18.28 -15.27
N ALA A 21 13.82 -17.85 -14.76
CA ALA A 21 13.07 -18.60 -13.77
C ALA A 21 12.69 -20.00 -14.29
N LYS A 22 12.21 -20.10 -15.54
CA LYS A 22 11.88 -21.37 -16.20
C LYS A 22 13.09 -22.31 -16.25
N ARG A 23 14.23 -21.80 -16.73
CA ARG A 23 15.48 -22.59 -16.77
C ARG A 23 15.94 -23.10 -15.40
N TRP A 24 15.76 -22.28 -14.35
CA TRP A 24 16.10 -22.71 -12.98
C TRP A 24 15.18 -23.81 -12.47
N ILE A 25 13.89 -23.76 -12.82
CA ILE A 25 12.94 -24.81 -12.46
C ILE A 25 13.27 -26.13 -13.20
N GLU A 26 13.49 -26.05 -14.51
CA GLU A 26 13.84 -27.22 -15.35
C GLU A 26 15.15 -27.87 -14.91
N SER A 27 16.13 -27.09 -14.46
CA SER A 27 17.42 -27.60 -13.96
C SER A 27 17.38 -28.01 -12.47
N GLY A 28 16.22 -27.98 -11.80
CA GLY A 28 16.09 -28.33 -10.38
C GLY A 28 16.69 -27.30 -9.41
N LYS A 29 17.21 -26.17 -9.90
CA LYS A 29 17.84 -25.11 -9.08
C LYS A 29 16.83 -24.25 -8.34
N ALA A 30 15.57 -24.25 -8.74
CA ALA A 30 14.51 -23.51 -8.08
C ALA A 30 13.19 -24.29 -8.06
N THR A 31 12.39 -24.03 -7.06
CA THR A 31 11.03 -24.56 -6.89
C THR A 31 10.02 -23.43 -7.10
N PRO A 32 9.02 -23.60 -7.99
CA PRO A 32 7.97 -22.61 -8.18
C PRO A 32 6.98 -22.61 -7.02
N PHE A 33 6.45 -21.46 -6.69
CA PHE A 33 5.34 -21.32 -5.73
C PHE A 33 4.50 -20.06 -6.01
N PHE A 34 3.30 -20.04 -5.47
CA PHE A 34 2.43 -18.85 -5.56
C PHE A 34 2.29 -18.20 -4.20
N LYS A 35 2.42 -16.88 -4.16
CA LYS A 35 2.16 -16.07 -2.99
C LYS A 35 1.11 -15.00 -3.29
N LYS A 36 -0.10 -15.24 -2.80
CA LYS A 36 -1.24 -14.33 -3.02
C LYS A 36 -1.48 -13.97 -4.50
N GLY A 37 -1.46 -14.97 -5.36
CA GLY A 37 -1.66 -14.82 -6.80
C GLY A 37 -0.43 -14.39 -7.60
N ILE A 38 0.67 -14.05 -6.95
CA ILE A 38 1.94 -13.72 -7.61
C ILE A 38 2.77 -15.01 -7.74
N PHE A 39 3.15 -15.32 -8.96
CA PHE A 39 4.08 -16.43 -9.26
C PHE A 39 5.49 -16.05 -8.80
N CYS A 40 6.11 -16.89 -8.00
CA CYS A 40 7.44 -16.70 -7.42
C CYS A 40 8.28 -17.97 -7.57
N VAL A 41 9.58 -17.84 -7.43
CA VAL A 41 10.51 -18.98 -7.37
C VAL A 41 11.36 -18.94 -6.11
N ARG A 42 11.56 -20.10 -5.50
CA ARG A 42 12.47 -20.30 -4.37
C ARG A 42 13.71 -21.03 -4.86
N LEU A 43 14.88 -20.46 -4.63
CA LEU A 43 16.15 -21.14 -4.97
C LEU A 43 16.37 -22.32 -4.04
N ASN A 44 16.79 -23.46 -4.64
CA ASN A 44 17.21 -24.68 -3.93
C ASN A 44 18.72 -24.69 -3.69
N VAL A 45 19.44 -23.73 -4.31
CA VAL A 45 20.90 -23.57 -4.23
C VAL A 45 21.21 -22.21 -3.62
N GLU A 46 22.36 -22.05 -3.02
CA GLU A 46 22.81 -20.75 -2.56
C GLU A 46 23.05 -19.81 -3.74
N PRO A 47 22.57 -18.56 -3.66
CA PRO A 47 22.81 -17.59 -4.71
C PRO A 47 24.28 -17.20 -4.77
N SER A 48 24.82 -17.12 -5.97
CA SER A 48 26.23 -16.71 -6.21
C SER A 48 26.50 -15.25 -5.85
N ASN A 49 25.47 -14.41 -5.89
CA ASN A 49 25.53 -13.02 -5.45
C ASN A 49 24.24 -12.67 -4.73
N GLN A 50 24.34 -11.96 -3.61
CA GLN A 50 23.21 -11.46 -2.81
C GLN A 50 23.10 -9.92 -2.87
N GLU A 51 23.92 -9.25 -3.67
CA GLU A 51 23.81 -7.81 -3.85
C GLU A 51 22.46 -7.46 -4.50
N THR A 52 21.79 -6.49 -3.91
CA THR A 52 20.50 -5.98 -4.39
C THR A 52 20.65 -4.55 -4.86
N GLN A 53 20.00 -4.22 -5.97
CA GLN A 53 19.76 -2.83 -6.31
C GLN A 53 18.74 -2.27 -5.32
N GLU A 54 18.78 -0.97 -5.11
CA GLU A 54 17.76 -0.29 -4.30
C GLU A 54 16.39 -0.46 -4.94
N VAL A 55 15.43 -0.98 -4.17
CA VAL A 55 14.06 -1.22 -4.59
C VAL A 55 13.11 -0.37 -3.76
N ALA A 56 12.33 0.47 -4.42
CA ALA A 56 11.31 1.28 -3.79
C ALA A 56 9.90 0.80 -4.12
N VAL A 57 8.99 1.04 -3.18
CA VAL A 57 7.54 0.89 -3.38
C VAL A 57 6.89 2.26 -3.32
N GLY A 58 6.29 2.66 -4.43
CA GLY A 58 5.41 3.84 -4.45
C GLY A 58 3.99 3.45 -4.07
N ILE A 59 3.35 4.24 -3.22
CA ILE A 59 2.01 4.00 -2.68
C ILE A 59 1.14 5.23 -2.92
N ASP A 60 0.10 5.08 -3.75
CA ASP A 60 -0.99 6.06 -3.92
C ASP A 60 -2.22 5.59 -3.11
N PRO A 61 -2.44 6.15 -1.89
CA PRO A 61 -3.50 5.71 -1.01
C PRO A 61 -4.86 6.32 -1.40
N GLY A 62 -5.53 5.73 -2.36
CA GLY A 62 -6.85 6.17 -2.81
C GLY A 62 -7.99 5.82 -1.85
N SER A 63 -9.16 6.41 -2.10
CA SER A 63 -10.40 6.15 -1.33
C SER A 63 -11.26 5.02 -1.90
N LYS A 64 -11.16 4.75 -3.19
CA LYS A 64 -11.89 3.69 -3.92
C LYS A 64 -10.93 2.67 -4.51
N LYS A 65 -9.91 3.13 -5.18
CA LYS A 65 -8.83 2.35 -5.77
C LYS A 65 -7.50 2.82 -5.18
N GLU A 66 -6.56 1.94 -5.05
CA GLU A 66 -5.23 2.19 -4.51
C GLU A 66 -4.18 1.65 -5.46
N GLY A 67 -3.11 2.40 -5.66
CA GLY A 67 -1.99 2.01 -6.52
C GLY A 67 -0.75 1.66 -5.71
N PHE A 68 -0.07 0.59 -6.10
CA PHE A 68 1.23 0.20 -5.57
C PHE A 68 2.15 -0.17 -6.73
N THR A 69 3.35 0.38 -6.73
CA THR A 69 4.36 0.06 -7.76
C THR A 69 5.67 -0.35 -7.09
N VAL A 70 6.21 -1.48 -7.49
CA VAL A 70 7.54 -1.96 -7.06
C VAL A 70 8.52 -1.71 -8.19
N LYS A 71 9.56 -0.93 -7.92
CA LYS A 71 10.51 -0.47 -8.95
C LYS A 71 11.94 -0.37 -8.39
N SER A 72 12.93 -0.64 -9.24
CA SER A 72 14.33 -0.21 -9.08
C SER A 72 14.69 0.81 -10.14
N LEU A 73 15.92 1.30 -10.12
CA LEU A 73 16.43 2.17 -11.17
C LEU A 73 16.26 1.56 -12.57
N ALA A 74 16.58 0.28 -12.70
CA ALA A 74 16.59 -0.41 -13.99
C ALA A 74 15.21 -0.88 -14.46
N HIS A 75 14.31 -1.27 -13.56
CA HIS A 75 13.09 -1.97 -13.95
C HIS A 75 11.90 -1.68 -13.02
N THR A 76 10.71 -1.65 -13.63
CA THR A 76 9.44 -1.78 -12.92
C THR A 76 9.08 -3.26 -12.84
N TYR A 77 9.00 -3.79 -11.62
CA TYR A 77 8.75 -5.22 -11.39
C TYR A 77 7.28 -5.56 -11.31
N LEU A 78 6.50 -4.69 -10.67
CA LEU A 78 5.09 -4.95 -10.42
C LEU A 78 4.31 -3.66 -10.25
N ASN A 79 3.16 -3.57 -10.93
CA ASN A 79 2.13 -2.56 -10.68
C ASN A 79 0.89 -3.27 -10.16
N ILE A 80 0.37 -2.83 -9.03
CA ILE A 80 -0.84 -3.37 -8.40
C ILE A 80 -1.88 -2.26 -8.31
N GLN A 81 -3.03 -2.50 -8.87
CA GLN A 81 -4.24 -1.78 -8.55
C GLN A 81 -5.09 -2.64 -7.62
N THR A 82 -5.59 -2.07 -6.55
CA THR A 82 -6.47 -2.77 -5.61
C THR A 82 -7.66 -1.92 -5.22
N ASP A 83 -8.77 -2.59 -4.94
CA ASP A 83 -9.93 -1.91 -4.38
C ASP A 83 -9.69 -1.55 -2.92
N ALA A 84 -10.03 -0.32 -2.56
CA ALA A 84 -10.01 0.10 -1.17
C ALA A 84 -11.10 -0.64 -0.37
N VAL A 85 -10.93 -0.70 0.94
CA VAL A 85 -11.89 -1.36 1.84
C VAL A 85 -13.24 -0.63 1.82
N THR A 86 -14.24 -1.20 1.17
CA THR A 86 -15.59 -0.62 0.98
C THR A 86 -16.56 -1.04 2.08
N TRP A 87 -16.52 -2.28 2.56
CA TRP A 87 -17.42 -2.82 3.58
C TRP A 87 -17.49 -2.00 4.87
N VAL A 88 -16.48 -1.19 5.14
CA VAL A 88 -16.44 -0.29 6.30
C VAL A 88 -17.59 0.73 6.25
N LYS A 89 -17.98 1.20 5.05
CA LYS A 89 -19.10 2.13 4.89
C LYS A 89 -20.39 1.51 5.39
N ASP A 90 -20.68 0.31 4.94
CA ASP A 90 -21.92 -0.41 5.28
C ASP A 90 -21.95 -0.79 6.78
N ALA A 91 -20.83 -1.25 7.30
CA ALA A 91 -20.71 -1.55 8.74
C ALA A 91 -20.86 -0.31 9.63
N VAL A 92 -20.46 0.87 9.17
CA VAL A 92 -20.69 2.15 9.88
C VAL A 92 -22.16 2.55 9.80
N GLU A 93 -22.80 2.38 8.65
CA GLU A 93 -24.22 2.69 8.45
C GLU A 93 -25.11 1.79 9.31
N ILE A 94 -24.90 0.48 9.30
CA ILE A 94 -25.59 -0.48 10.16
C ILE A 94 -25.48 -0.04 11.63
N ARG A 95 -24.29 0.29 12.11
CA ARG A 95 -24.08 0.75 13.49
C ARG A 95 -24.78 2.09 13.78
N ARG A 96 -24.87 2.98 12.79
CA ARG A 96 -25.61 4.23 12.88
C ARG A 96 -27.11 3.96 13.03
N ASN A 97 -27.67 3.07 12.21
CA ASN A 97 -29.07 2.71 12.23
C ASN A 97 -29.46 1.99 13.53
N MET A 98 -28.63 1.07 14.01
CA MET A 98 -28.82 0.44 15.33
C MET A 98 -28.84 1.47 16.47
N ARG A 99 -27.97 2.47 16.45
CA ARG A 99 -27.96 3.56 17.44
C ARG A 99 -29.20 4.44 17.34
N LYS A 100 -29.65 4.74 16.10
CA LYS A 100 -30.89 5.51 15.86
C LYS A 100 -32.10 4.76 16.41
N GLY A 101 -32.26 3.45 16.12
CA GLY A 101 -33.35 2.63 16.63
C GLY A 101 -33.35 2.51 18.16
N ARG A 102 -32.18 2.41 18.81
CA ARG A 102 -32.08 2.42 20.28
C ARG A 102 -32.51 3.76 20.90
N ARG A 103 -32.14 4.89 20.28
CA ARG A 103 -32.59 6.24 20.72
C ARG A 103 -34.10 6.37 20.58
N PHE A 104 -34.66 5.90 19.48
CA PHE A 104 -36.11 5.93 19.26
C PHE A 104 -36.87 5.14 20.33
N ARG A 105 -36.36 3.99 20.74
CA ARG A 105 -36.95 3.17 21.81
C ARG A 105 -36.58 3.63 23.21
N ASN A 106 -35.95 4.79 23.38
CA ASN A 106 -35.47 5.31 24.67
C ASN A 106 -34.62 4.30 25.49
N THR A 107 -33.96 3.37 24.81
CA THR A 107 -33.12 2.38 25.47
C THR A 107 -31.90 3.04 26.10
N PRO A 108 -31.62 2.83 27.38
CA PRO A 108 -30.48 3.47 28.06
C PRO A 108 -29.16 3.21 27.36
N CYS A 109 -28.28 4.20 27.37
CA CYS A 109 -26.91 4.02 26.89
C CYS A 109 -26.19 3.00 27.76
N ARG A 110 -25.47 2.07 27.13
CA ARG A 110 -24.54 1.20 27.86
C ARG A 110 -23.43 2.07 28.47
N THR A 111 -23.46 2.26 29.77
CA THR A 111 -22.48 3.07 30.51
C THR A 111 -21.13 2.38 30.60
N ASN A 112 -21.11 1.05 30.73
CA ASN A 112 -19.87 0.27 30.81
C ASN A 112 -19.24 0.07 29.43
N ARG A 113 -18.26 0.89 29.15
CA ARG A 113 -17.35 0.76 27.98
C ARG A 113 -15.94 0.37 28.42
N MET A 114 -15.82 -0.42 29.47
CA MET A 114 -14.53 -0.79 30.08
C MET A 114 -13.57 -1.48 29.11
N ASN A 115 -14.10 -2.19 28.09
CA ASN A 115 -13.29 -2.87 27.08
C ASN A 115 -12.73 -1.94 25.98
N ARG A 116 -13.01 -0.63 26.02
CA ARG A 116 -12.41 0.32 25.09
C ARG A 116 -11.18 0.94 25.74
N LYS A 117 -10.01 0.57 25.24
CA LYS A 117 -8.79 1.32 25.52
C LYS A 117 -9.00 2.79 25.12
N ARG A 118 -8.80 3.70 26.06
CA ARG A 118 -8.82 5.15 25.77
C ARG A 118 -7.72 5.45 24.76
N GLY A 119 -8.03 6.21 23.71
CA GLY A 119 -7.04 6.69 22.74
C GLY A 119 -6.65 5.73 21.63
N GLY A 120 -7.43 4.71 21.31
CA GLY A 120 -7.15 3.82 20.17
C GLY A 120 -7.72 4.29 18.83
N LEU A 121 -7.10 3.84 17.74
CA LEU A 121 -7.62 4.01 16.38
C LEU A 121 -8.97 3.30 16.23
N SER A 122 -9.98 3.98 15.66
CA SER A 122 -11.30 3.34 15.45
C SER A 122 -11.16 2.12 14.52
N PRO A 123 -11.89 1.03 14.77
CA PRO A 123 -11.77 -0.19 13.94
C PRO A 123 -11.98 0.05 12.45
N SER A 124 -12.89 0.97 12.10
CA SER A 124 -13.17 1.33 10.71
C SER A 124 -11.99 2.06 10.04
N THR A 125 -11.34 2.96 10.76
CA THR A 125 -10.15 3.65 10.27
C THR A 125 -8.98 2.68 10.18
N LYS A 126 -8.77 1.86 11.23
CA LYS A 126 -7.72 0.85 11.27
C LYS A 126 -7.84 -0.13 10.11
N ALA A 127 -9.04 -0.63 9.80
CA ALA A 127 -9.23 -1.58 8.70
C ALA A 127 -8.76 -1.05 7.34
N ARG A 128 -9.02 0.23 7.04
CA ARG A 128 -8.59 0.86 5.78
C ARG A 128 -7.06 0.96 5.67
N TRP A 129 -6.40 1.37 6.73
CA TRP A 129 -4.94 1.49 6.74
C TRP A 129 -4.24 0.14 6.88
N GLN A 130 -4.85 -0.78 7.64
CA GLN A 130 -4.33 -2.14 7.79
C GLN A 130 -4.34 -2.92 6.48
N TRP A 131 -5.29 -2.64 5.57
CA TRP A 131 -5.31 -3.21 4.23
C TRP A 131 -4.06 -2.84 3.45
N LYS A 132 -3.70 -1.55 3.40
CA LYS A 132 -2.48 -1.05 2.75
C LYS A 132 -1.22 -1.69 3.36
N LEU A 133 -1.14 -1.67 4.68
CA LEU A 133 -0.03 -2.28 5.41
C LEU A 133 0.12 -3.78 5.11
N ARG A 134 -1.00 -4.50 4.96
CA ARG A 134 -1.00 -5.91 4.57
C ARG A 134 -0.38 -6.14 3.20
N ILE A 135 -0.67 -5.28 2.23
CA ILE A 135 -0.07 -5.34 0.89
C ILE A 135 1.43 -5.07 0.98
N CYS A 136 1.85 -4.00 1.67
CA CYS A 136 3.27 -3.68 1.87
C CYS A 136 4.03 -4.84 2.52
N ASN A 137 3.47 -5.46 3.57
CA ASN A 137 4.03 -6.64 4.22
C ASN A 137 4.18 -7.84 3.26
N GLN A 138 3.25 -8.01 2.32
CA GLN A 138 3.33 -9.10 1.35
C GLN A 138 4.40 -8.83 0.31
N LEU A 139 4.49 -7.60 -0.17
CA LEU A 139 5.52 -7.18 -1.12
C LEU A 139 6.92 -7.31 -0.52
N LYS A 140 7.13 -6.87 0.72
CA LYS A 140 8.40 -7.00 1.44
C LYS A 140 8.88 -8.45 1.56
N LYS A 141 7.96 -9.43 1.56
CA LYS A 141 8.30 -10.86 1.66
C LYS A 141 8.75 -11.48 0.34
N ILE A 142 8.60 -10.79 -0.79
CA ILE A 142 8.93 -11.33 -2.13
C ILE A 142 9.85 -10.41 -2.94
N PHE A 143 10.01 -9.15 -2.51
CA PHE A 143 10.94 -8.20 -3.10
C PHE A 143 11.86 -7.62 -2.02
N PRO A 144 13.14 -7.35 -2.33
CA PRO A 144 14.10 -6.76 -1.41
C PRO A 144 13.86 -5.24 -1.28
N ILE A 145 12.70 -4.87 -0.74
CA ILE A 145 12.26 -3.47 -0.63
C ILE A 145 13.02 -2.78 0.50
N GLU A 146 13.56 -1.62 0.23
CA GLU A 146 14.26 -0.78 1.21
C GLU A 146 13.41 0.43 1.60
N VAL A 147 12.71 1.03 0.64
CA VAL A 147 12.01 2.30 0.81
C VAL A 147 10.56 2.20 0.37
N PHE A 148 9.68 2.83 1.14
CA PHE A 148 8.28 3.05 0.82
C PHE A 148 8.04 4.55 0.62
N VAL A 149 7.69 4.95 -0.60
CA VAL A 149 7.36 6.34 -0.94
C VAL A 149 5.84 6.48 -0.99
N VAL A 150 5.28 7.29 -0.09
CA VAL A 150 3.83 7.38 0.10
C VAL A 150 3.35 8.79 -0.22
N GLU A 151 2.24 8.92 -0.95
CA GLU A 151 1.56 10.20 -1.10
C GLU A 151 0.89 10.61 0.21
N ASP A 152 1.30 11.78 0.74
CA ASP A 152 0.76 12.32 1.99
C ASP A 152 -0.56 13.04 1.76
N ILE A 153 -1.67 12.37 2.06
CA ILE A 153 -3.01 12.93 1.96
C ILE A 153 -3.31 13.78 3.20
N LYS A 154 -3.52 15.08 3.00
CA LYS A 154 -3.94 16.00 4.08
C LYS A 154 -5.44 16.08 4.22
N ALA A 155 -5.93 16.10 5.46
CA ALA A 155 -7.33 16.35 5.73
C ALA A 155 -7.71 17.79 5.33
N LYS A 156 -8.75 17.93 4.48
CA LYS A 156 -9.30 19.25 4.13
C LYS A 156 -10.22 19.72 5.26
N THR A 157 -9.91 20.86 5.87
CA THR A 157 -10.80 21.57 6.79
C THR A 157 -11.63 22.60 6.02
N PHE A 158 -12.93 22.72 6.34
CA PHE A 158 -13.79 23.72 5.72
C PHE A 158 -13.37 25.13 6.14
N LYS A 159 -13.26 26.06 5.19
CA LYS A 159 -12.78 27.44 5.38
C LYS A 159 -13.56 28.24 6.43
N ASN A 160 -14.81 27.90 6.73
CA ASN A 160 -15.72 28.71 7.56
C ASN A 160 -16.17 28.04 8.86
N LYS A 161 -15.60 26.94 9.27
CA LYS A 161 -15.87 26.34 10.58
C LYS A 161 -14.64 26.48 11.46
N ILE A 162 -14.93 26.80 12.75
CA ILE A 162 -13.95 26.83 13.85
C ILE A 162 -12.81 25.84 13.58
N LYS A 163 -11.57 26.30 13.67
CA LYS A 163 -10.36 25.52 13.42
C LYS A 163 -10.44 24.16 14.12
N TRP A 164 -10.99 23.18 13.45
CA TRP A 164 -10.88 21.79 13.91
C TRP A 164 -9.41 21.44 13.90
N ASN A 165 -8.94 20.94 15.02
CA ASN A 165 -7.60 20.39 15.07
C ASN A 165 -7.53 19.19 14.12
N THR A 166 -6.94 19.40 12.96
CA THR A 166 -6.80 18.39 11.91
C THR A 166 -6.14 17.11 12.42
N SER A 167 -5.26 17.25 13.42
CA SER A 167 -4.56 16.12 14.05
C SER A 167 -5.48 15.08 14.68
N PHE A 168 -6.70 15.45 15.04
CA PHE A 168 -7.71 14.52 15.58
C PHE A 168 -8.65 13.93 14.53
N SER A 169 -8.51 14.30 13.27
CA SER A 169 -9.33 13.70 12.22
C SER A 169 -9.02 12.19 12.11
N PRO A 170 -10.03 11.34 11.83
CA PRO A 170 -9.79 9.91 11.63
C PRO A 170 -8.78 9.61 10.51
N LEU A 171 -8.68 10.52 9.52
CA LEU A 171 -7.71 10.43 8.43
C LEU A 171 -6.29 10.61 8.97
N GLU A 172 -6.03 11.72 9.68
CA GLU A 172 -4.68 12.03 10.19
C GLU A 172 -4.21 11.01 11.22
N VAL A 173 -5.09 10.65 12.19
CA VAL A 173 -4.74 9.64 13.19
C VAL A 173 -4.45 8.28 12.54
N GLY A 174 -5.25 7.91 11.53
CA GLY A 174 -5.06 6.66 10.81
C GLY A 174 -3.78 6.64 9.97
N LYS A 175 -3.49 7.75 9.30
CA LYS A 175 -2.30 7.97 8.50
C LYS A 175 -1.03 7.86 9.35
N ASN A 176 -0.97 8.58 10.48
CA ASN A 176 0.17 8.54 11.38
C ASN A 176 0.41 7.12 11.92
N TRP A 177 -0.66 6.41 12.28
CA TRP A 177 -0.55 5.00 12.67
C TRP A 177 0.03 4.14 11.53
N PHE A 178 -0.41 4.34 10.30
CA PHE A 178 0.08 3.60 9.14
C PHE A 178 1.57 3.87 8.89
N TYR A 179 2.02 5.12 8.98
CA TYR A 179 3.42 5.48 8.78
C TYR A 179 4.32 4.83 9.85
N THR A 180 3.93 4.91 11.12
CA THR A 180 4.67 4.25 12.21
C THR A 180 4.76 2.73 12.03
N GLU A 181 3.70 2.08 11.52
CA GLU A 181 3.75 0.65 11.23
C GLU A 181 4.57 0.33 9.97
N LEU A 182 4.56 1.23 8.98
CA LEU A 182 5.32 1.07 7.75
C LEU A 182 6.83 1.25 7.97
N GLU A 183 7.23 2.16 8.86
CA GLU A 183 8.62 2.38 9.29
C GLU A 183 9.27 1.13 9.88
N LYS A 184 8.49 0.23 10.47
CA LYS A 184 8.97 -1.08 10.95
C LYS A 184 9.35 -2.04 9.81
N LEU A 185 8.88 -1.77 8.60
CA LEU A 185 9.16 -2.60 7.41
C LEU A 185 10.33 -2.06 6.59
N GLY A 186 10.55 -0.76 6.59
CA GLY A 186 11.60 -0.10 5.82
C GLY A 186 11.52 1.41 5.97
N LYS A 187 12.44 2.10 5.30
CA LYS A 187 12.44 3.57 5.28
C LYS A 187 11.14 4.09 4.65
N VAL A 188 10.57 5.15 5.22
CA VAL A 188 9.36 5.80 4.70
C VAL A 188 9.70 7.20 4.24
N GLU A 189 9.35 7.51 3.00
CA GLU A 189 9.43 8.84 2.41
C GLU A 189 8.04 9.35 2.08
N LEU A 190 7.75 10.60 2.39
CA LEU A 190 6.44 11.21 2.17
C LEU A 190 6.52 12.27 1.09
N LYS A 191 5.65 12.20 0.09
CA LYS A 191 5.51 13.21 -0.96
C LYS A 191 4.12 13.82 -0.92
N GLN A 192 4.05 15.13 -1.15
CA GLN A 192 2.77 15.82 -1.24
C GLN A 192 2.14 15.59 -2.63
N GLY A 193 0.81 15.62 -2.71
CA GLY A 193 0.11 15.40 -3.99
C GLY A 193 0.49 16.40 -5.11
N TYR A 194 0.90 17.63 -4.76
CA TYR A 194 1.39 18.58 -5.76
C TYR A 194 2.77 18.17 -6.30
N GLU A 195 3.68 17.65 -5.46
CA GLU A 195 4.99 17.13 -5.88
C GLU A 195 4.83 15.93 -6.81
N THR A 196 3.91 15.01 -6.47
CA THR A 196 3.58 13.86 -7.34
C THR A 196 3.08 14.33 -8.71
N LYS A 197 2.24 15.39 -8.74
CA LYS A 197 1.75 15.97 -9.98
C LYS A 197 2.87 16.58 -10.80
N GLU A 198 3.73 17.41 -10.20
CA GLU A 198 4.86 18.05 -10.87
C GLU A 198 5.82 17.02 -11.47
N LEU A 199 6.15 15.98 -10.71
CA LEU A 199 7.01 14.88 -11.20
C LEU A 199 6.34 14.11 -12.33
N ARG A 200 5.04 13.86 -12.26
CA ARG A 200 4.29 13.21 -13.33
C ARG A 200 4.31 14.03 -14.61
N ASP A 201 4.06 15.33 -14.50
CA ASP A 201 4.04 16.27 -15.63
C ASP A 201 5.47 16.39 -16.27
N LEU A 202 6.52 16.42 -15.44
CA LEU A 202 7.93 16.41 -15.88
C LEU A 202 8.28 15.13 -16.67
N LEU A 203 7.73 13.99 -16.27
CA LEU A 203 7.94 12.70 -16.92
C LEU A 203 7.05 12.51 -18.17
N GLY A 204 6.19 13.48 -18.50
CA GLY A 204 5.27 13.41 -19.63
C GLY A 204 4.16 12.35 -19.47
N LEU A 205 3.90 11.91 -18.25
CA LEU A 205 2.89 10.90 -17.97
C LEU A 205 1.51 11.53 -17.79
N GLN A 206 0.48 10.89 -18.35
CA GLN A 206 -0.91 11.33 -18.21
C GLN A 206 -1.66 10.46 -17.22
N LYS A 207 -2.49 11.07 -16.38
CA LYS A 207 -3.43 10.36 -15.51
C LYS A 207 -4.85 10.49 -16.07
N ILE A 208 -5.47 9.35 -16.34
CA ILE A 208 -6.86 9.30 -16.80
C ILE A 208 -7.80 9.55 -15.62
N LYS A 209 -8.83 10.38 -15.84
CA LYS A 209 -9.82 10.72 -14.81
C LYS A 209 -10.86 9.62 -14.56
N GLU A 210 -10.96 8.66 -15.47
CA GLU A 210 -11.91 7.56 -15.37
C GLU A 210 -11.48 6.57 -14.27
N LYS A 211 -12.26 6.55 -13.18
CA LYS A 211 -11.95 5.73 -11.99
C LYS A 211 -12.33 4.26 -12.11
N THR A 212 -13.07 3.90 -13.17
CA THR A 212 -13.50 2.53 -13.44
C THR A 212 -12.53 1.78 -14.34
N ALA A 213 -11.70 2.50 -15.10
CA ALA A 213 -10.74 1.90 -16.00
C ALA A 213 -9.66 1.10 -15.22
N GLU A 214 -9.43 -0.13 -15.66
CA GLU A 214 -8.41 -1.02 -15.08
C GLU A 214 -7.11 -0.94 -15.88
N VAL A 215 -6.63 0.29 -16.10
CA VAL A 215 -5.41 0.57 -16.85
C VAL A 215 -4.38 1.26 -15.96
N PHE A 216 -3.11 1.15 -16.34
CA PHE A 216 -2.00 1.74 -15.60
C PHE A 216 -2.20 3.24 -15.36
N GLU A 217 -2.62 3.97 -16.39
CA GLU A 217 -2.82 5.43 -16.40
C GLU A 217 -3.92 5.90 -15.45
N ALA A 218 -4.82 5.01 -15.04
CA ALA A 218 -5.90 5.38 -14.13
C ALA A 218 -5.48 5.39 -12.66
N HIS A 219 -4.68 4.40 -12.23
CA HIS A 219 -4.45 4.17 -10.81
C HIS A 219 -2.99 3.89 -10.41
N CYS A 220 -2.15 3.44 -11.34
CA CYS A 220 -0.76 3.08 -11.03
C CYS A 220 0.26 4.15 -11.42
N VAL A 221 -0.11 5.17 -12.18
CA VAL A 221 0.80 6.24 -12.60
C VAL A 221 1.39 6.97 -11.39
N ASP A 222 0.57 7.39 -10.45
CA ASP A 222 1.07 8.15 -9.31
C ASP A 222 1.93 7.29 -8.39
N SER A 223 1.58 6.02 -8.15
CA SER A 223 2.44 5.11 -7.41
C SER A 223 3.76 4.82 -8.15
N TRP A 224 3.74 4.78 -9.47
CA TRP A 224 4.96 4.63 -10.27
C TRP A 224 5.85 5.87 -10.17
N VAL A 225 5.26 7.07 -10.28
CA VAL A 225 5.97 8.35 -10.13
C VAL A 225 6.60 8.45 -8.74
N LEU A 226 5.89 8.08 -7.69
CA LEU A 226 6.39 8.06 -6.32
C LEU A 226 7.60 7.13 -6.18
N ALA A 227 7.53 5.90 -6.69
CA ALA A 227 8.68 5.00 -6.68
C ALA A 227 9.86 5.58 -7.46
N SER A 228 9.60 6.16 -8.65
CA SER A 228 10.62 6.78 -9.50
C SER A 228 11.27 8.00 -8.87
N SER A 229 10.56 8.74 -8.03
CA SER A 229 11.13 9.89 -7.31
C SER A 229 12.26 9.51 -6.36
N TRP A 230 12.32 8.26 -5.96
CA TRP A 230 13.39 7.74 -5.10
C TRP A 230 14.48 7.03 -5.90
N VAL A 231 14.13 5.99 -6.66
CA VAL A 231 15.12 5.18 -7.39
C VAL A 231 15.52 5.76 -8.73
N GLY A 232 14.83 6.78 -9.21
CA GLY A 232 15.07 7.33 -10.55
C GLY A 232 14.57 6.41 -11.68
N GLY A 233 15.08 6.66 -12.88
CA GLY A 233 14.77 5.89 -14.09
C GLY A 233 13.46 6.35 -14.79
N LYS A 234 13.42 6.14 -16.11
CA LYS A 234 12.27 6.41 -16.98
C LYS A 234 11.43 5.16 -17.16
#